data_59b454306dc3dfd9fc42783408424114
#
_entry.id   59b454306dc3dfd9fc42783408424114
#
_cell.length_a   1.000
_cell.length_b   1.000
_cell.length_c   1.000
_cell.angle_alpha   90.00
_cell.angle_beta   90.00
_cell.angle_gamma   90.00
#
_symmetry.space_group_name_H-M   'P 1'
#
loop_
_entity.id
_entity.type
_entity.pdbx_description
1 polymer ?
#
loop_
_entity_poly.entity_id
_entity_poly.type
_entity_poly.pdbx_seq_one_letter_code
_entity_poly.pdbx_strand_id
1 'polypeptide(L)'
;MTEDEALRSAGGRSFPSAAARAPGPAALKPGRSVAGELRTERTALAILDEIAREAAAPSADRPRRPAAEPAFILHARPWSESSLVADALTLRYGRVFLVAKGAKRPGSNLRGLLTPFSPLKLTWTGRKEAKILTRAEWMGVLPPLSGEALLSGFYVNELVLRLIRREDPHPGLFALYVRALEDLTGAEAIERQRALRRFEAGLLKLCGWEVRVSEGAGAPRYMLRTTGDLAGVAAGAVLPPGVRTWPREEVEDVLAGRLDRPQALRAAREIYRLAIELRLERPLSTRRVLADLKHL
;
A
#
# COMPACT_ATOMS: atom_id res chain seq x y z
N MET A 1 29.07 -1.87 12.93
CA MET A 1 29.32 -2.93 11.95
C MET A 1 28.14 -2.93 11.00
N THR A 2 28.26 -2.28 9.88
CA THR A 2 27.20 -2.06 8.90
C THR A 2 27.15 -3.22 7.91
N GLU A 3 25.97 -3.54 7.41
CA GLU A 3 25.68 -4.68 6.50
C GLU A 3 26.53 -4.71 5.21
N ASP A 4 27.27 -3.66 4.91
CA ASP A 4 28.12 -3.54 3.72
C ASP A 4 29.51 -4.23 3.84
N GLU A 5 29.93 -4.57 5.04
CA GLU A 5 31.24 -5.22 5.25
C GLU A 5 31.23 -6.75 5.01
N ALA A 6 30.05 -7.36 5.02
CA ALA A 6 29.91 -8.81 4.82
C ALA A 6 29.91 -9.24 3.33
N LEU A 7 29.88 -8.31 2.39
CA LEU A 7 29.71 -8.59 0.95
C LEU A 7 31.01 -8.59 0.12
N ARG A 8 32.18 -8.31 0.72
CA ARG A 8 33.46 -8.18 -0.03
C ARG A 8 34.37 -9.38 -0.02
N SER A 9 33.98 -10.50 0.55
CA SER A 9 34.85 -11.68 0.69
C SER A 9 34.35 -12.93 -0.03
N ALA A 10 34.06 -12.86 -1.34
CA ALA A 10 33.95 -14.08 -2.14
C ALA A 10 34.35 -13.80 -3.61
N GLY A 11 35.50 -14.32 -3.94
CA GLY A 11 36.30 -14.37 -5.13
C GLY A 11 35.63 -14.44 -6.50
N GLY A 12 36.35 -13.83 -7.45
CA GLY A 12 36.01 -13.81 -8.85
C GLY A 12 36.13 -15.16 -9.56
N ARG A 13 35.27 -15.39 -10.52
CA ARG A 13 35.50 -16.26 -11.69
C ARG A 13 34.84 -15.64 -12.92
N SER A 14 35.63 -15.51 -13.96
CA SER A 14 35.30 -15.06 -15.28
C SER A 14 34.34 -16.01 -16.03
N PHE A 15 33.38 -15.44 -16.76
CA PHE A 15 32.45 -16.19 -17.64
C PHE A 15 32.90 -16.07 -19.11
N PRO A 16 32.81 -17.16 -19.90
CA PRO A 16 32.96 -17.09 -21.35
C PRO A 16 31.65 -16.66 -22.03
N SER A 17 31.81 -15.84 -23.06
CA SER A 17 30.79 -15.40 -24.01
C SER A 17 30.26 -16.57 -24.84
N ALA A 18 28.94 -16.76 -24.90
CA ALA A 18 28.27 -17.57 -25.89
C ALA A 18 27.05 -16.84 -26.41
N ALA A 19 27.11 -16.31 -27.58
CA ALA A 19 25.97 -15.78 -28.36
C ALA A 19 25.08 -16.93 -28.81
N ALA A 20 23.80 -16.94 -28.30
CA ALA A 20 22.77 -17.81 -28.84
C ALA A 20 21.55 -16.99 -29.24
N ARG A 21 21.17 -17.14 -30.50
CA ARG A 21 20.02 -16.52 -31.20
C ARG A 21 18.71 -16.80 -30.48
N ALA A 22 17.88 -15.76 -30.29
CA ALA A 22 16.53 -15.83 -29.84
C ALA A 22 15.57 -16.48 -30.86
N PRO A 23 14.65 -17.35 -30.48
CA PRO A 23 13.55 -17.81 -31.34
C PRO A 23 12.46 -16.74 -31.40
N GLY A 24 11.90 -16.54 -32.60
CA GLY A 24 10.86 -15.58 -32.91
C GLY A 24 9.50 -15.90 -32.26
N PRO A 25 8.55 -14.93 -32.28
CA PRO A 25 7.28 -15.06 -31.56
C PRO A 25 6.36 -16.09 -32.21
N ALA A 26 5.95 -17.10 -31.44
CA ALA A 26 4.94 -18.06 -31.83
C ALA A 26 3.55 -17.41 -31.84
N ALA A 27 2.83 -17.56 -32.94
CA ALA A 27 1.49 -17.04 -33.15
C ALA A 27 0.49 -17.55 -32.11
N LEU A 28 -0.18 -16.62 -31.42
CA LEU A 28 -1.34 -16.91 -30.57
C LEU A 28 -2.56 -17.24 -31.41
N LYS A 29 -3.11 -18.42 -31.21
CA LYS A 29 -4.38 -18.85 -31.81
C LYS A 29 -5.55 -18.09 -31.18
N PRO A 30 -6.53 -17.57 -31.96
CA PRO A 30 -7.72 -16.96 -31.41
C PRO A 30 -8.76 -18.02 -31.01
N GLY A 31 -9.37 -17.87 -29.87
CA GLY A 31 -10.59 -18.57 -29.54
C GLY A 31 -10.68 -19.07 -28.09
N ARG A 32 -11.28 -18.24 -27.22
CA ARG A 32 -12.20 -18.73 -26.17
C ARG A 32 -13.08 -17.57 -25.65
N SER A 33 -14.30 -17.65 -26.00
CA SER A 33 -15.61 -17.35 -25.42
C SER A 33 -15.74 -16.32 -24.29
N VAL A 34 -16.59 -15.34 -24.55
CA VAL A 34 -17.14 -14.25 -23.72
C VAL A 34 -17.86 -14.72 -22.43
N ALA A 35 -17.88 -16.00 -22.11
CA ALA A 35 -18.46 -16.55 -20.89
C ALA A 35 -17.57 -16.36 -19.63
N GLY A 36 -16.35 -15.83 -19.79
CA GLY A 36 -15.41 -15.56 -18.69
C GLY A 36 -15.68 -14.24 -17.95
N GLU A 37 -16.27 -13.24 -18.60
CA GLU A 37 -16.42 -11.87 -18.05
C GLU A 37 -17.51 -11.78 -16.96
N LEU A 38 -18.58 -12.54 -17.06
CA LEU A 38 -19.66 -12.57 -16.05
C LEU A 38 -19.31 -13.28 -14.73
N ARG A 39 -18.21 -14.04 -14.71
CA ARG A 39 -17.67 -14.62 -13.45
C ARG A 39 -16.84 -13.64 -12.65
N THR A 40 -16.33 -12.59 -13.26
CA THR A 40 -15.32 -11.70 -12.67
C THR A 40 -15.95 -10.67 -11.71
N GLU A 41 -17.10 -10.11 -12.03
CA GLU A 41 -17.78 -9.11 -11.17
C GLU A 41 -18.33 -9.71 -9.86
N ARG A 42 -18.85 -10.93 -9.92
CA ARG A 42 -19.28 -11.65 -8.71
C ARG A 42 -18.12 -12.03 -7.79
N THR A 43 -16.92 -12.13 -8.31
CA THR A 43 -15.75 -12.61 -7.56
C THR A 43 -15.17 -11.53 -6.67
N ALA A 44 -15.09 -10.27 -7.13
CA ALA A 44 -14.57 -9.15 -6.32
C ALA A 44 -15.50 -8.83 -5.13
N LEU A 45 -16.80 -8.72 -5.36
CA LEU A 45 -17.81 -8.52 -4.30
C LEU A 45 -17.86 -9.69 -3.31
N ALA A 46 -17.74 -10.94 -3.80
CA ALA A 46 -17.71 -12.12 -2.93
C ALA A 46 -16.45 -12.16 -2.06
N ILE A 47 -15.30 -11.71 -2.57
CA ILE A 47 -14.05 -11.59 -1.81
C ILE A 47 -14.20 -10.55 -0.70
N LEU A 48 -14.80 -9.40 -1.01
CA LEU A 48 -15.03 -8.34 -0.04
C LEU A 48 -16.02 -8.76 1.04
N ASP A 49 -17.08 -9.46 0.67
CA ASP A 49 -18.04 -10.03 1.61
C ASP A 49 -17.40 -11.13 2.50
N GLU A 50 -16.51 -11.95 1.93
CA GLU A 50 -15.75 -12.94 2.69
C GLU A 50 -14.79 -12.26 3.67
N ILE A 51 -14.04 -11.25 3.20
CA ILE A 51 -13.14 -10.44 4.03
C ILE A 51 -13.91 -9.72 5.13
N ALA A 52 -15.05 -9.12 4.83
CA ALA A 52 -15.89 -8.42 5.81
C ALA A 52 -16.44 -9.37 6.86
N ARG A 53 -16.88 -10.56 6.46
CA ARG A 53 -17.34 -11.61 7.39
C ARG A 53 -16.22 -12.15 8.27
N GLU A 54 -15.05 -12.40 7.71
CA GLU A 54 -13.87 -12.85 8.47
C GLU A 54 -13.32 -11.75 9.40
N ALA A 55 -13.40 -10.47 9.01
CA ALA A 55 -13.02 -9.35 9.86
C ALA A 55 -13.97 -9.14 11.05
N ALA A 56 -15.25 -9.47 10.88
CA ALA A 56 -16.26 -9.40 11.93
C ALA A 56 -16.21 -10.57 12.93
N ALA A 57 -15.50 -11.65 12.59
CA ALA A 57 -15.37 -12.81 13.48
C ALA A 57 -14.49 -12.45 14.70
N PRO A 58 -14.87 -12.85 15.92
CA PRO A 58 -14.10 -12.57 17.12
C PRO A 58 -12.69 -13.17 17.03
N SER A 59 -11.69 -12.36 17.34
CA SER A 59 -10.25 -12.66 17.19
C SER A 59 -9.70 -13.71 18.20
N ALA A 60 -10.56 -14.50 18.83
CA ALA A 60 -10.26 -15.22 20.05
C ALA A 60 -9.25 -16.37 19.92
N ASP A 61 -9.01 -16.90 18.72
CA ASP A 61 -8.05 -18.01 18.59
C ASP A 61 -7.29 -17.89 17.25
N ARG A 62 -6.17 -17.14 17.29
CA ARG A 62 -5.26 -17.10 16.14
C ARG A 62 -4.52 -18.43 16.08
N PRO A 63 -4.76 -19.27 15.08
CA PRO A 63 -4.03 -20.51 14.95
C PRO A 63 -2.52 -20.19 14.81
N ARG A 64 -1.69 -20.95 15.51
CA ARG A 64 -0.22 -20.82 15.47
C ARG A 64 0.36 -20.99 14.05
N ARG A 65 -0.43 -21.57 13.15
CA ARG A 65 -0.13 -21.73 11.72
C ARG A 65 -1.34 -21.23 10.94
N PRO A 66 -1.24 -20.07 10.27
CA PRO A 66 -2.34 -19.58 9.45
C PRO A 66 -2.57 -20.54 8.29
N ALA A 67 -3.80 -20.94 8.12
CA ALA A 67 -4.25 -21.70 6.96
C ALA A 67 -5.10 -20.78 6.09
N ALA A 68 -4.68 -20.57 4.83
CA ALA A 68 -5.44 -19.80 3.84
C ALA A 68 -5.83 -18.38 4.32
N GLU A 69 -4.87 -17.64 4.85
CA GLU A 69 -5.05 -16.26 5.36
C GLU A 69 -5.21 -15.26 4.22
N PRO A 70 -6.28 -14.45 4.18
CA PRO A 70 -6.44 -13.37 3.20
C PRO A 70 -5.30 -12.36 3.30
N ALA A 71 -4.70 -12.00 2.16
CA ALA A 71 -3.54 -11.13 2.11
C ALA A 71 -3.37 -10.43 0.76
N PHE A 72 -2.61 -9.33 0.80
CA PHE A 72 -2.05 -8.65 -0.37
C PHE A 72 -0.53 -8.56 -0.25
N ILE A 73 0.19 -8.79 -1.32
CA ILE A 73 1.62 -8.50 -1.37
C ILE A 73 1.79 -6.98 -1.51
N LEU A 74 2.47 -6.37 -0.56
CA LEU A 74 2.82 -4.95 -0.60
C LEU A 74 4.08 -4.73 -1.43
N HIS A 75 5.09 -5.58 -1.22
CA HIS A 75 6.37 -5.54 -1.90
C HIS A 75 7.00 -6.94 -1.95
N ALA A 76 7.64 -7.27 -3.08
CA ALA A 76 8.41 -8.49 -3.21
C ALA A 76 9.74 -8.19 -3.92
N ARG A 77 10.82 -8.84 -3.48
CA ARG A 77 12.15 -8.68 -4.08
C ARG A 77 12.93 -10.00 -4.09
N PRO A 78 13.89 -10.15 -5.01
CA PRO A 78 14.83 -11.26 -4.99
C PRO A 78 15.60 -11.30 -3.66
N TRP A 79 15.80 -12.50 -3.14
CA TRP A 79 16.57 -12.73 -1.91
C TRP A 79 17.81 -13.60 -2.17
N SER A 80 17.66 -14.64 -2.95
CA SER A 80 18.74 -15.53 -3.36
C SER A 80 18.52 -15.94 -4.82
N GLU A 81 19.35 -16.84 -5.33
CA GLU A 81 19.22 -17.36 -6.71
C GLU A 81 17.82 -17.90 -7.01
N SER A 82 17.21 -18.60 -6.06
CA SER A 82 15.92 -19.26 -6.25
C SER A 82 14.77 -18.70 -5.40
N SER A 83 15.02 -17.79 -4.46
CA SER A 83 14.02 -17.34 -3.48
C SER A 83 13.62 -15.88 -3.66
N LEU A 84 12.41 -15.54 -3.21
CA LEU A 84 11.91 -14.18 -3.03
C LEU A 84 11.66 -13.92 -1.55
N VAL A 85 11.75 -12.67 -1.15
CA VAL A 85 11.17 -12.19 0.11
C VAL A 85 10.05 -11.22 -0.22
N ALA A 86 9.01 -11.24 0.60
CA ALA A 86 7.84 -10.39 0.43
C ALA A 86 7.34 -9.85 1.77
N ASP A 87 6.91 -8.59 1.77
CA ASP A 87 6.06 -8.03 2.81
C ASP A 87 4.61 -8.16 2.35
N ALA A 88 3.76 -8.78 3.16
CA ALA A 88 2.34 -8.96 2.89
C ALA A 88 1.50 -8.29 3.98
N LEU A 89 0.43 -7.59 3.58
CA LEU A 89 -0.63 -7.16 4.46
C LEU A 89 -1.65 -8.29 4.58
N THR A 90 -1.92 -8.73 5.80
CA THR A 90 -2.85 -9.84 6.09
C THR A 90 -4.00 -9.34 6.95
N LEU A 91 -5.14 -10.01 6.86
CA LEU A 91 -6.35 -9.60 7.58
C LEU A 91 -6.17 -9.71 9.10
N ARG A 92 -5.66 -10.84 9.60
CA ARG A 92 -5.62 -11.17 11.03
C ARG A 92 -4.24 -11.05 11.70
N TYR A 93 -3.17 -11.05 10.91
CA TYR A 93 -1.79 -11.04 11.44
C TYR A 93 -1.05 -9.72 11.17
N GLY A 94 -1.73 -8.72 10.59
CA GLY A 94 -1.11 -7.46 10.22
C GLY A 94 -0.10 -7.62 9.07
N ARG A 95 0.96 -6.84 9.08
CA ARG A 95 2.02 -6.91 8.07
C ARG A 95 3.01 -8.02 8.42
N VAL A 96 3.18 -9.02 7.55
CA VAL A 96 4.08 -10.16 7.76
C VAL A 96 5.21 -10.18 6.74
N PHE A 97 6.41 -10.60 7.17
CA PHE A 97 7.56 -10.76 6.31
C PHE A 97 7.74 -12.24 5.96
N LEU A 98 7.71 -12.55 4.66
CA LEU A 98 7.66 -13.90 4.12
C LEU A 98 8.90 -14.21 3.28
N VAL A 99 9.43 -15.41 3.43
CA VAL A 99 10.47 -16.00 2.57
C VAL A 99 9.83 -17.08 1.72
N ALA A 100 9.73 -16.84 0.42
CA ALA A 100 9.22 -17.77 -0.57
C ALA A 100 10.37 -18.55 -1.20
N LYS A 101 10.71 -19.69 -0.60
CA LYS A 101 11.81 -20.56 -1.07
C LYS A 101 11.46 -21.17 -2.42
N GLY A 102 12.41 -21.13 -3.34
CA GLY A 102 12.23 -21.71 -4.68
C GLY A 102 11.25 -20.96 -5.59
N ALA A 103 10.74 -19.79 -5.19
CA ALA A 103 9.75 -19.04 -5.97
C ALA A 103 10.26 -18.60 -7.35
N LYS A 104 11.58 -18.49 -7.55
CA LYS A 104 12.18 -18.13 -8.85
C LYS A 104 12.48 -19.32 -9.74
N ARG A 105 12.35 -20.57 -9.25
CA ARG A 105 12.62 -21.76 -10.04
C ARG A 105 11.66 -21.89 -11.22
N PRO A 106 12.11 -22.37 -12.37
CA PRO A 106 11.21 -22.75 -13.45
C PRO A 106 10.15 -23.75 -12.94
N GLY A 107 8.88 -23.51 -13.28
CA GLY A 107 7.76 -24.34 -12.81
C GLY A 107 7.27 -24.05 -11.38
N SER A 108 7.81 -23.06 -10.68
CA SER A 108 7.29 -22.67 -9.37
C SER A 108 5.93 -21.97 -9.50
N ASN A 109 4.91 -22.52 -8.85
CA ASN A 109 3.58 -21.88 -8.77
C ASN A 109 3.58 -20.53 -8.05
N LEU A 110 4.62 -20.22 -7.26
CA LEU A 110 4.74 -18.95 -6.53
C LEU A 110 5.25 -17.80 -7.42
N ARG A 111 5.90 -18.10 -8.55
CA ARG A 111 6.61 -17.10 -9.37
C ARG A 111 5.70 -15.96 -9.87
N GLY A 112 4.48 -16.29 -10.30
CA GLY A 112 3.52 -15.31 -10.82
C GLY A 112 2.52 -14.78 -9.78
N LEU A 113 2.48 -15.38 -8.58
CA LEU A 113 1.48 -15.04 -7.57
C LEU A 113 1.92 -13.88 -6.66
N LEU A 114 3.24 -13.75 -6.39
CA LEU A 114 3.75 -12.78 -5.42
C LEU A 114 3.91 -11.39 -6.04
N THR A 115 2.81 -10.90 -6.64
CA THR A 115 2.72 -9.57 -7.25
C THR A 115 1.84 -8.65 -6.41
N PRO A 116 2.15 -7.34 -6.34
CA PRO A 116 1.30 -6.38 -5.63
C PRO A 116 -0.13 -6.33 -6.18
N PHE A 117 -1.06 -5.91 -5.32
CA PHE A 117 -2.47 -5.63 -5.62
C PHE A 117 -3.36 -6.84 -5.95
N SER A 118 -2.80 -8.05 -5.99
CA SER A 118 -3.59 -9.27 -6.20
C SER A 118 -4.04 -9.86 -4.87
N PRO A 119 -5.33 -10.16 -4.69
CA PRO A 119 -5.83 -10.81 -3.47
C PRO A 119 -5.40 -12.27 -3.44
N LEU A 120 -4.79 -12.69 -2.34
CA LEU A 120 -4.23 -14.02 -2.15
C LEU A 120 -4.72 -14.64 -0.85
N LYS A 121 -4.78 -15.98 -0.81
CA LYS A 121 -4.78 -16.78 0.42
C LYS A 121 -3.37 -17.29 0.65
N LEU A 122 -2.77 -16.92 1.78
CA LEU A 122 -1.40 -17.28 2.13
C LEU A 122 -1.36 -18.25 3.30
N THR A 123 -0.48 -19.25 3.22
CA THR A 123 -0.15 -20.14 4.33
C THR A 123 1.34 -20.08 4.57
N TRP A 124 1.75 -19.95 5.81
CA TRP A 124 3.17 -19.89 6.18
C TRP A 124 3.45 -20.62 7.48
N THR A 125 4.74 -20.88 7.75
CA THR A 125 5.24 -21.47 8.99
C THR A 125 6.39 -20.64 9.55
N GLY A 126 6.71 -20.88 10.82
CA GLY A 126 7.79 -20.21 11.52
C GLY A 126 7.31 -19.23 12.58
N ARG A 127 8.13 -19.08 13.64
CA ARG A 127 7.87 -18.20 14.78
C ARG A 127 8.70 -16.91 14.73
N LYS A 128 9.78 -16.91 13.93
CA LYS A 128 10.66 -15.75 13.76
C LYS A 128 9.98 -14.70 12.88
N GLU A 129 10.50 -13.50 12.88
CA GLU A 129 10.01 -12.41 12.01
C GLU A 129 9.96 -12.84 10.54
N ALA A 130 11.02 -13.45 10.02
CA ALA A 130 11.04 -14.04 8.69
C ALA A 130 10.32 -15.40 8.70
N LYS A 131 9.11 -15.46 8.17
CA LYS A 131 8.29 -16.66 8.10
C LYS A 131 8.46 -17.35 6.74
N ILE A 132 8.34 -18.66 6.70
CA ILE A 132 8.47 -19.43 5.46
C ILE A 132 7.09 -19.55 4.82
N LEU A 133 6.91 -18.94 3.65
CA LEU A 133 5.71 -19.11 2.83
C LEU A 133 5.67 -20.54 2.30
N THR A 134 4.58 -21.27 2.58
CA THR A 134 4.39 -22.66 2.15
C THR A 134 3.38 -22.78 1.03
N ARG A 135 2.37 -21.89 0.98
CA ARG A 135 1.33 -21.89 -0.05
C ARG A 135 0.84 -20.48 -0.32
N ALA A 136 0.56 -20.18 -1.59
CA ALA A 136 -0.16 -19.01 -2.03
C ALA A 136 -1.19 -19.43 -3.08
N GLU A 137 -2.40 -18.89 -2.97
CA GLU A 137 -3.51 -19.15 -3.89
C GLU A 137 -4.23 -17.84 -4.21
N TRP A 138 -4.70 -17.69 -5.42
CA TRP A 138 -5.53 -16.54 -5.78
C TRP A 138 -6.89 -16.64 -5.13
N MET A 139 -7.38 -15.52 -4.59
CA MET A 139 -8.73 -15.40 -4.06
C MET A 139 -9.72 -14.89 -5.10
N GLY A 140 -9.27 -14.49 -6.25
CA GLY A 140 -10.06 -13.87 -7.32
C GLY A 140 -9.27 -12.75 -8.00
N VAL A 141 -9.92 -12.01 -8.86
CA VAL A 141 -9.28 -10.96 -9.67
C VAL A 141 -9.89 -9.61 -9.29
N LEU A 142 -9.05 -8.69 -8.79
CA LEU A 142 -9.36 -7.27 -8.82
C LEU A 142 -8.96 -6.73 -10.19
N PRO A 143 -9.71 -5.78 -10.77
CA PRO A 143 -9.29 -5.12 -11.99
C PRO A 143 -7.89 -4.53 -11.83
N PRO A 144 -6.99 -4.72 -12.80
CA PRO A 144 -5.61 -4.28 -12.66
C PRO A 144 -5.51 -2.75 -12.61
N LEU A 145 -4.70 -2.25 -11.68
CA LEU A 145 -4.31 -0.85 -11.68
C LEU A 145 -3.38 -0.57 -12.86
N SER A 146 -3.60 0.52 -13.57
CA SER A 146 -2.77 0.94 -14.72
C SER A 146 -2.44 2.43 -14.66
N GLY A 147 -1.37 2.85 -15.36
CA GLY A 147 -0.97 4.24 -15.45
C GLY A 147 -0.78 4.92 -14.08
N GLU A 148 -1.40 6.07 -13.88
CA GLU A 148 -1.31 6.83 -12.62
C GLU A 148 -2.00 6.12 -11.43
N ALA A 149 -3.02 5.28 -11.68
CA ALA A 149 -3.65 4.48 -10.65
C ALA A 149 -2.66 3.45 -10.08
N LEU A 150 -1.82 2.84 -10.91
CA LEU A 150 -0.77 1.93 -10.48
C LEU A 150 0.26 2.64 -9.58
N LEU A 151 0.69 3.84 -9.95
CA LEU A 151 1.59 4.66 -9.13
C LEU A 151 0.94 5.04 -7.79
N SER A 152 -0.35 5.34 -7.80
CA SER A 152 -1.15 5.60 -6.59
C SER A 152 -1.23 4.37 -5.70
N GLY A 153 -1.38 3.17 -6.28
CA GLY A 153 -1.33 1.90 -5.55
C GLY A 153 0.04 1.66 -4.90
N PHE A 154 1.13 1.92 -5.59
CA PHE A 154 2.48 1.83 -4.99
C PHE A 154 2.69 2.85 -3.87
N TYR A 155 2.13 4.04 -3.99
CA TYR A 155 2.13 5.01 -2.90
C TYR A 155 1.39 4.50 -1.67
N VAL A 156 0.20 3.91 -1.84
CA VAL A 156 -0.55 3.26 -0.75
C VAL A 156 0.28 2.15 -0.10
N ASN A 157 0.92 1.29 -0.91
CA ASN A 157 1.80 0.24 -0.40
C ASN A 157 2.97 0.79 0.40
N GLU A 158 3.63 1.85 -0.09
CA GLU A 158 4.75 2.47 0.61
C GLU A 158 4.32 3.06 1.96
N LEU A 159 3.15 3.70 2.04
CA LEU A 159 2.61 4.21 3.30
C LEU A 159 2.42 3.08 4.32
N VAL A 160 1.81 1.97 3.93
CA VAL A 160 1.64 0.81 4.81
C VAL A 160 3.00 0.24 5.25
N LEU A 161 3.95 0.11 4.32
CA LEU A 161 5.29 -0.40 4.62
C LEU A 161 6.06 0.48 5.60
N ARG A 162 5.86 1.80 5.56
CA ARG A 162 6.61 2.76 6.37
C ARG A 162 5.98 3.04 7.73
N LEU A 163 4.65 3.06 7.80
CA LEU A 163 3.92 3.50 9.00
C LEU A 163 3.41 2.36 9.86
N ILE A 164 3.22 1.17 9.30
CA ILE A 164 2.69 0.02 10.04
C ILE A 164 3.81 -0.93 10.44
N ARG A 165 3.84 -1.30 11.72
CA ARG A 165 4.78 -2.29 12.24
C ARG A 165 4.44 -3.70 11.75
N ARG A 166 5.44 -4.56 11.66
CA ARG A 166 5.22 -5.98 11.38
C ARG A 166 4.52 -6.66 12.54
N GLU A 167 3.67 -7.64 12.23
CA GLU A 167 2.94 -8.48 13.19
C GLU A 167 2.00 -7.68 14.11
N ASP A 168 1.60 -6.48 13.67
CA ASP A 168 0.65 -5.63 14.35
C ASP A 168 -0.70 -5.68 13.60
N PRO A 169 -1.69 -6.42 14.11
CA PRO A 169 -2.96 -6.64 13.41
C PRO A 169 -3.86 -5.43 13.46
N HIS A 170 -4.25 -4.98 12.30
CA HIS A 170 -5.23 -3.92 12.11
C HIS A 170 -6.30 -4.34 11.09
N PRO A 171 -7.38 -5.05 11.49
CA PRO A 171 -8.43 -5.44 10.54
C PRO A 171 -9.03 -4.27 9.79
N GLY A 172 -9.19 -3.12 10.44
CA GLY A 172 -9.61 -1.88 9.81
C GLY A 172 -8.66 -1.38 8.72
N LEU A 173 -7.35 -1.61 8.85
CA LEU A 173 -6.38 -1.27 7.82
C LEU A 173 -6.54 -2.17 6.58
N PHE A 174 -6.79 -3.46 6.78
CA PHE A 174 -7.01 -4.36 5.66
C PHE A 174 -8.24 -3.93 4.83
N ALA A 175 -9.36 -3.63 5.48
CA ALA A 175 -10.55 -3.10 4.83
C ALA A 175 -10.30 -1.75 4.12
N LEU A 176 -9.58 -0.84 4.79
CA LEU A 176 -9.18 0.45 4.22
C LEU A 176 -8.31 0.28 2.96
N TYR A 177 -7.38 -0.68 2.98
CA TYR A 177 -6.51 -0.98 1.86
C TYR A 177 -7.28 -1.54 0.66
N VAL A 178 -8.18 -2.51 0.90
CA VAL A 178 -9.04 -3.06 -0.15
C VAL A 178 -9.88 -1.95 -0.79
N ARG A 179 -10.53 -1.13 0.03
CA ARG A 179 -11.34 0.00 -0.44
C ARG A 179 -10.51 0.98 -1.28
N ALA A 180 -9.27 1.26 -0.86
CA ALA A 180 -8.40 2.15 -1.62
C ALA A 180 -8.06 1.57 -3.00
N LEU A 181 -7.79 0.27 -3.13
CA LEU A 181 -7.54 -0.37 -4.42
C LEU A 181 -8.77 -0.31 -5.34
N GLU A 182 -9.97 -0.54 -4.79
CA GLU A 182 -11.23 -0.42 -5.55
C GLU A 182 -11.45 1.01 -6.03
N ASP A 183 -11.35 1.98 -5.12
CA ASP A 183 -11.54 3.39 -5.43
C ASP A 183 -10.50 3.93 -6.44
N LEU A 184 -9.33 3.29 -6.57
CA LEU A 184 -8.30 3.62 -7.56
C LEU A 184 -8.56 2.98 -8.92
N THR A 185 -9.29 1.86 -8.97
CA THR A 185 -9.53 1.11 -10.20
C THR A 185 -10.43 1.87 -11.16
N GLY A 186 -9.94 2.14 -12.38
CA GLY A 186 -10.70 2.85 -13.40
C GLY A 186 -11.06 4.29 -13.08
N ALA A 187 -10.59 4.82 -11.95
CA ALA A 187 -10.95 6.15 -11.49
C ALA A 187 -10.32 7.26 -12.33
N GLU A 188 -11.06 8.32 -12.56
CA GLU A 188 -10.54 9.57 -13.12
C GLU A 188 -9.59 10.29 -12.14
N ALA A 189 -8.82 11.25 -12.63
CA ALA A 189 -7.79 11.94 -11.85
C ALA A 189 -8.30 12.53 -10.53
N ILE A 190 -9.49 13.12 -10.54
CA ILE A 190 -10.08 13.74 -9.36
C ILE A 190 -10.52 12.69 -8.32
N GLU A 191 -11.10 11.60 -8.77
CA GLU A 191 -11.54 10.51 -7.89
C GLU A 191 -10.34 9.77 -7.29
N ARG A 192 -9.27 9.55 -8.06
CA ARG A 192 -8.00 9.01 -7.52
C ARG A 192 -7.43 9.90 -6.41
N GLN A 193 -7.47 11.23 -6.58
CA GLN A 193 -7.02 12.13 -5.53
C GLN A 193 -7.91 12.02 -4.27
N ARG A 194 -9.22 11.94 -4.42
CA ARG A 194 -10.15 11.74 -3.30
C ARG A 194 -9.90 10.39 -2.60
N ALA A 195 -9.73 9.32 -3.37
CA ALA A 195 -9.40 7.99 -2.85
C ALA A 195 -8.13 8.01 -1.98
N LEU A 196 -7.07 8.65 -2.47
CA LEU A 196 -5.83 8.80 -1.71
C LEU A 196 -6.02 9.59 -0.41
N ARG A 197 -6.80 10.68 -0.43
CA ARG A 197 -7.08 11.46 0.78
C ARG A 197 -7.88 10.67 1.80
N ARG A 198 -8.88 9.89 1.37
CA ARG A 198 -9.64 8.98 2.25
C ARG A 198 -8.72 7.94 2.88
N PHE A 199 -7.83 7.35 2.07
CA PHE A 199 -6.86 6.38 2.58
C PHE A 199 -5.89 6.99 3.60
N GLU A 200 -5.30 8.14 3.30
CA GLU A 200 -4.37 8.84 4.20
C GLU A 200 -5.03 9.22 5.54
N ALA A 201 -6.24 9.78 5.50
CA ALA A 201 -7.02 10.12 6.70
C ALA A 201 -7.30 8.87 7.55
N GLY A 202 -7.78 7.79 6.91
CA GLY A 202 -8.06 6.53 7.57
C GLY A 202 -6.81 5.89 8.17
N LEU A 203 -5.69 5.90 7.45
CA LEU A 203 -4.42 5.37 7.93
C LEU A 203 -3.89 6.15 9.15
N LEU A 204 -3.90 7.48 9.09
CA LEU A 204 -3.50 8.34 10.22
C LEU A 204 -4.38 8.07 11.43
N LYS A 205 -5.69 7.94 11.24
CA LYS A 205 -6.63 7.62 12.32
C LYS A 205 -6.34 6.26 12.95
N LEU A 206 -6.12 5.22 12.16
CA LEU A 206 -5.80 3.87 12.64
C LEU A 206 -4.48 3.83 13.41
N CYS A 207 -3.51 4.68 13.05
CA CYS A 207 -2.24 4.82 13.76
C CYS A 207 -2.34 5.70 15.04
N GLY A 208 -3.51 6.26 15.35
CA GLY A 208 -3.68 7.19 16.48
C GLY A 208 -3.12 8.60 16.20
N TRP A 209 -2.90 8.94 14.95
CA TRP A 209 -2.38 10.25 14.49
C TRP A 209 -3.44 11.05 13.72
N GLU A 210 -4.70 10.86 14.06
CA GLU A 210 -5.81 11.56 13.42
C GLU A 210 -5.58 13.07 13.48
N VAL A 211 -5.67 13.73 12.33
CA VAL A 211 -5.57 15.19 12.25
C VAL A 211 -6.86 15.79 12.82
N ARG A 212 -6.72 16.63 13.84
CA ARG A 212 -7.83 17.30 14.53
C ARG A 212 -7.43 18.70 14.97
N VAL A 213 -8.40 19.55 15.20
CA VAL A 213 -8.15 20.85 15.82
C VAL A 213 -7.96 20.64 17.33
N SER A 214 -6.78 20.99 17.84
CA SER A 214 -6.44 20.87 19.26
C SER A 214 -6.61 22.21 20.02
N GLU A 215 -6.41 23.34 19.34
CA GLU A 215 -6.46 24.67 19.94
C GLU A 215 -7.08 25.68 18.97
N GLY A 216 -7.68 26.74 19.50
CA GLY A 216 -8.21 27.87 18.72
C GLY A 216 -9.38 27.48 17.81
N ALA A 217 -10.30 26.65 18.30
CA ALA A 217 -11.52 26.32 17.57
C ALA A 217 -12.27 27.61 17.16
N GLY A 218 -12.68 27.69 15.90
CA GLY A 218 -13.33 28.88 15.38
C GLY A 218 -12.41 29.99 14.84
N ALA A 219 -11.09 29.78 14.88
CA ALA A 219 -10.13 30.70 14.26
C ALA A 219 -10.35 30.86 12.75
N PRO A 220 -10.03 32.01 12.14
CA PRO A 220 -10.23 32.20 10.71
C PRO A 220 -9.31 31.34 9.83
N ARG A 221 -8.17 30.93 10.36
CA ARG A 221 -7.19 30.06 9.69
C ARG A 221 -6.62 29.06 10.68
N TYR A 222 -6.01 28.00 10.15
CA TYR A 222 -5.33 26.97 10.93
C TYR A 222 -3.96 26.66 10.36
N MET A 223 -3.04 26.26 11.23
CA MET A 223 -1.72 25.71 10.85
C MET A 223 -1.53 24.32 11.45
N LEU A 224 -0.73 23.48 10.79
CA LEU A 224 -0.34 22.18 11.32
C LEU A 224 0.86 22.35 12.26
N ARG A 225 0.74 21.83 13.48
CA ARG A 225 1.81 21.78 14.48
C ARG A 225 2.73 20.58 14.24
N THR A 226 3.90 20.59 14.83
CA THR A 226 4.85 19.47 14.82
C THR A 226 4.31 18.21 15.51
N THR A 227 3.29 18.36 16.36
CA THR A 227 2.53 17.24 16.96
C THR A 227 1.64 16.52 15.94
N GLY A 228 1.32 17.17 14.82
CA GLY A 228 0.39 16.67 13.79
C GLY A 228 -1.06 17.17 13.98
N ASP A 229 -1.33 17.98 15.00
CA ASP A 229 -2.62 18.63 15.23
C ASP A 229 -2.71 19.98 14.53
N LEU A 230 -3.92 20.46 14.29
CA LEU A 230 -4.19 21.79 13.78
C LEU A 230 -4.42 22.77 14.93
N ALA A 231 -3.77 23.92 14.86
CA ALA A 231 -3.98 25.04 15.78
C ALA A 231 -4.55 26.25 15.04
N GLY A 232 -5.49 26.93 15.68
CA GLY A 232 -6.08 28.16 15.18
C GLY A 232 -5.05 29.30 15.14
N VAL A 233 -5.13 30.12 14.08
CA VAL A 233 -4.31 31.31 13.87
C VAL A 233 -5.21 32.52 13.92
N ALA A 234 -4.92 33.45 14.85
CA ALA A 234 -5.69 34.68 15.01
C ALA A 234 -5.53 35.60 13.78
N ALA A 235 -6.55 36.40 13.53
CA ALA A 235 -6.45 37.45 12.51
C ALA A 235 -5.29 38.40 12.80
N GLY A 236 -4.46 38.66 11.79
CA GLY A 236 -3.29 39.55 11.94
C GLY A 236 -2.08 38.94 12.65
N ALA A 237 -2.12 37.63 13.03
CA ALA A 237 -0.95 36.99 13.64
C ALA A 237 0.22 36.93 12.67
N VAL A 238 1.40 37.32 13.17
CA VAL A 238 2.66 37.20 12.43
C VAL A 238 3.19 35.79 12.62
N LEU A 239 3.33 35.06 11.51
CA LEU A 239 3.84 33.67 11.51
C LEU A 239 5.29 33.63 11.02
N PRO A 240 6.08 32.67 11.47
CA PRO A 240 7.42 32.44 10.92
C PRO A 240 7.37 32.19 9.40
N PRO A 241 8.44 32.54 8.65
CA PRO A 241 8.54 32.24 7.24
C PRO A 241 8.37 30.75 6.96
N GLY A 242 7.62 30.43 5.91
CA GLY A 242 7.39 29.02 5.49
C GLY A 242 6.26 28.30 6.22
N VAL A 243 5.65 28.84 7.26
CA VAL A 243 4.49 28.27 7.91
C VAL A 243 3.27 28.35 6.97
N ARG A 244 2.69 27.19 6.66
CA ARG A 244 1.47 27.10 5.86
C ARG A 244 0.23 27.22 6.73
N THR A 245 -0.77 27.92 6.22
CA THR A 245 -2.07 28.05 6.87
C THR A 245 -3.20 27.79 5.88
N TRP A 246 -4.29 27.26 6.37
CA TRP A 246 -5.49 26.96 5.59
C TRP A 246 -6.69 27.74 6.16
N PRO A 247 -7.60 28.24 5.30
CA PRO A 247 -8.85 28.83 5.74
C PRO A 247 -9.67 27.85 6.58
N ARG A 248 -10.41 28.36 7.55
CA ARG A 248 -11.29 27.59 8.42
C ARG A 248 -12.23 26.67 7.65
N GLU A 249 -12.88 27.19 6.64
CA GLU A 249 -13.87 26.46 5.83
C GLU A 249 -13.24 25.24 5.13
N GLU A 250 -12.03 25.39 4.58
CA GLU A 250 -11.28 24.29 3.97
C GLU A 250 -10.91 23.21 4.98
N VAL A 251 -10.48 23.60 6.18
CA VAL A 251 -10.14 22.67 7.26
C VAL A 251 -11.38 21.93 7.76
N GLU A 252 -12.49 22.60 7.97
CA GLU A 252 -13.76 21.97 8.36
C GLU A 252 -14.24 20.96 7.31
N ASP A 253 -14.10 21.26 6.03
CA ASP A 253 -14.40 20.32 4.95
C ASP A 253 -13.48 19.09 4.98
N VAL A 254 -12.16 19.30 5.15
CA VAL A 254 -11.17 18.23 5.24
C VAL A 254 -11.46 17.29 6.41
N LEU A 255 -11.70 17.85 7.60
CA LEU A 255 -11.99 17.06 8.80
C LEU A 255 -13.33 16.32 8.72
N ALA A 256 -14.29 16.87 7.99
CA ALA A 256 -15.57 16.24 7.72
C ALA A 256 -15.53 15.24 6.54
N GLY A 257 -14.41 15.10 5.85
CA GLY A 257 -14.27 14.24 4.68
C GLY A 257 -14.98 14.75 3.42
N ARG A 258 -15.42 16.01 3.40
CA ARG A 258 -16.05 16.67 2.25
C ARG A 258 -15.00 17.16 1.27
N LEU A 259 -14.64 16.35 0.29
CA LEU A 259 -13.55 16.61 -0.65
C LEU A 259 -14.04 16.99 -2.06
N ASP A 260 -15.29 17.43 -2.19
CA ASP A 260 -15.89 17.75 -3.48
C ASP A 260 -15.39 19.09 -4.03
N ARG A 261 -15.11 20.02 -3.15
CA ARG A 261 -14.57 21.33 -3.52
C ARG A 261 -13.07 21.23 -3.81
N PRO A 262 -12.59 21.80 -4.94
CA PRO A 262 -11.16 21.76 -5.29
C PRO A 262 -10.23 22.34 -4.21
N GLN A 263 -10.71 23.37 -3.47
CA GLN A 263 -9.97 23.99 -2.37
C GLN A 263 -9.77 23.00 -1.21
N ALA A 264 -10.84 22.34 -0.77
CA ALA A 264 -10.80 21.33 0.28
C ALA A 264 -9.90 20.15 -0.10
N LEU A 265 -9.96 19.70 -1.35
CA LEU A 265 -9.10 18.63 -1.84
C LEU A 265 -7.61 19.01 -1.86
N ARG A 266 -7.28 20.28 -2.24
CA ARG A 266 -5.91 20.80 -2.16
C ARG A 266 -5.43 20.89 -0.70
N ALA A 267 -6.26 21.47 0.18
CA ALA A 267 -5.97 21.56 1.61
C ALA A 267 -5.74 20.17 2.23
N ALA A 268 -6.60 19.20 1.95
CA ALA A 268 -6.45 17.82 2.40
C ALA A 268 -5.12 17.21 1.94
N ARG A 269 -4.76 17.40 0.66
CA ARG A 269 -3.49 16.92 0.12
C ARG A 269 -2.28 17.49 0.87
N GLU A 270 -2.30 18.77 1.19
CA GLU A 270 -1.19 19.43 1.90
C GLU A 270 -1.16 19.01 3.37
N ILE A 271 -2.29 19.04 4.06
CA ILE A 271 -2.40 18.71 5.49
C ILE A 271 -1.98 17.26 5.73
N TYR A 272 -2.57 16.29 5.03
CA TYR A 272 -2.23 14.88 5.22
C TYR A 272 -0.80 14.57 4.78
N ARG A 273 -0.30 15.21 3.73
CA ARG A 273 1.11 15.11 3.34
C ARG A 273 2.03 15.53 4.49
N LEU A 274 1.83 16.71 5.07
CA LEU A 274 2.64 17.21 6.17
C LEU A 274 2.49 16.32 7.41
N ALA A 275 1.26 15.93 7.77
CA ALA A 275 1.02 15.05 8.90
C ALA A 275 1.74 13.69 8.76
N ILE A 276 1.78 13.11 7.55
CA ILE A 276 2.52 11.89 7.25
C ILE A 276 4.03 12.14 7.32
N GLU A 277 4.54 13.23 6.74
CA GLU A 277 5.97 13.59 6.76
C GLU A 277 6.52 13.72 8.18
N LEU A 278 5.72 14.22 9.14
CA LEU A 278 6.08 14.26 10.56
C LEU A 278 6.32 12.87 11.20
N ARG A 279 5.82 11.80 10.58
CA ARG A 279 5.90 10.41 11.09
C ARG A 279 6.92 9.57 10.34
N LEU A 280 7.52 10.11 9.28
CA LEU A 280 8.46 9.40 8.45
C LEU A 280 9.90 9.79 8.79
N GLU A 281 10.75 8.80 9.02
CA GLU A 281 12.19 9.01 9.18
C GLU A 281 12.88 9.43 7.87
N ARG A 282 12.31 9.04 6.73
CA ARG A 282 12.85 9.30 5.39
C ARG A 282 11.73 9.63 4.40
N PRO A 283 11.98 10.49 3.42
CA PRO A 283 11.01 10.81 2.37
C PRO A 283 10.50 9.57 1.62
N LEU A 284 9.27 9.64 1.11
CA LEU A 284 8.66 8.58 0.32
C LEU A 284 9.32 8.50 -1.06
N SER A 285 9.69 7.29 -1.47
CA SER A 285 10.33 7.01 -2.76
C SER A 285 9.36 7.21 -3.92
N THR A 286 8.09 6.84 -3.76
CA THR A 286 7.04 7.01 -4.78
C THR A 286 6.81 8.48 -5.13
N ARG A 287 6.94 9.39 -4.19
CA ARG A 287 6.83 10.84 -4.46
C ARG A 287 7.97 11.36 -5.34
N ARG A 288 9.20 10.86 -5.12
CA ARG A 288 10.35 11.22 -5.95
C ARG A 288 10.14 10.73 -7.37
N VAL A 289 9.74 9.47 -7.56
CA VAL A 289 9.43 8.90 -8.88
C VAL A 289 8.33 9.69 -9.60
N LEU A 290 7.26 10.06 -8.89
CA LEU A 290 6.18 10.88 -9.46
C LEU A 290 6.64 12.29 -9.86
N ALA A 291 7.56 12.88 -9.12
CA ALA A 291 8.14 14.18 -9.46
C ALA A 291 9.03 14.05 -10.71
N ASP A 292 9.89 13.04 -10.76
CA ASP A 292 10.80 12.78 -11.88
C ASP A 292 10.03 12.53 -13.18
N LEU A 293 8.92 11.76 -13.13
CA LEU A 293 8.05 11.49 -14.30
C LEU A 293 7.32 12.73 -14.84
N LYS A 294 7.11 13.76 -14.03
CA LYS A 294 6.49 15.02 -14.48
C LYS A 294 7.48 15.95 -15.17
N HIS A 295 8.76 15.66 -15.10
CA HIS A 295 9.84 16.40 -15.76
C HIS A 295 10.32 15.73 -17.04
N LEU A 296 9.78 14.55 -17.42
CA LEU A 296 9.95 13.88 -18.70
C LEU A 296 8.84 14.25 -19.69
#